data_96f18c1e2a57554143cb0c6a56db3790
#
_entry.id   96f18c1e2a57554143cb0c6a56db3790
#
_cell.length_a   1.000
_cell.length_b   1.000
_cell.length_c   1.000
_cell.angle_alpha   90.00
_cell.angle_beta   90.00
_cell.angle_gamma   90.00
#
_symmetry.space_group_name_H-M   'P 1'
#
loop_
_entity.id
_entity.type
_entity.pdbx_description
1 polymer ?
#
loop_
_entity_poly.entity_id
_entity_poly.type
_entity_poly.pdbx_seq_one_letter_code
_entity_poly.pdbx_strand_id
1 'polypeptide(L)'
;VVYVPVGHEQAVRDAMCGAGAGHIGAYSHCTFGAAGKGTFLPLEGTNPFLGEQGRLETADEIRLETIVPAEKVHAVVQAMLAAHPYEEAAYDIYPVEQTGKKEGIGRIGELPQAIPFRDFAKQLKERLGLDAIRLVGDGEKPIKRVGLCTGAGVEFVSLAAAKGCDAYLTADIKYHEAQKAVEQGIAVADVTHYASE
;
A
#
# COMPACT_ATOMS: atom_id res chain seq x y z
N VAL A 1 16.95 -1.41 -9.69
CA VAL A 1 18.10 -2.07 -10.34
C VAL A 1 19.37 -1.35 -9.94
N VAL A 2 20.44 -2.09 -9.64
CA VAL A 2 21.78 -1.56 -9.38
C VAL A 2 22.82 -2.49 -10.00
N TYR A 3 23.92 -1.93 -10.48
CA TYR A 3 25.03 -2.68 -11.07
C TYR A 3 26.17 -2.75 -10.08
N VAL A 4 26.46 -3.97 -9.58
CA VAL A 4 27.36 -4.20 -8.43
C VAL A 4 28.54 -5.05 -8.87
N PRO A 5 29.81 -4.66 -8.60
CA PRO A 5 30.96 -5.50 -8.92
C PRO A 5 30.88 -6.84 -8.19
N VAL A 6 31.30 -7.92 -8.90
CA VAL A 6 31.25 -9.28 -8.37
C VAL A 6 31.96 -9.37 -7.00
N GLY A 7 31.28 -10.00 -6.05
CA GLY A 7 31.74 -10.16 -4.67
C GLY A 7 31.22 -9.13 -3.68
N HIS A 8 30.50 -8.08 -4.15
CA HIS A 8 29.91 -7.06 -3.29
C HIS A 8 28.37 -7.11 -3.28
N GLU A 9 27.76 -7.98 -4.07
CA GLU A 9 26.31 -8.08 -4.24
C GLU A 9 25.56 -8.44 -2.94
N GLN A 10 26.20 -9.21 -2.05
CA GLN A 10 25.56 -9.56 -0.77
C GLN A 10 25.41 -8.35 0.14
N ALA A 11 26.47 -7.55 0.28
CA ALA A 11 26.44 -6.36 1.14
C ALA A 11 25.42 -5.34 0.64
N VAL A 12 25.35 -5.11 -0.67
CA VAL A 12 24.38 -4.19 -1.29
C VAL A 12 22.96 -4.72 -1.14
N ARG A 13 22.73 -6.01 -1.39
CA ARG A 13 21.43 -6.66 -1.18
C ARG A 13 20.94 -6.48 0.25
N ASP A 14 21.79 -6.82 1.22
CA ASP A 14 21.42 -6.79 2.64
C ASP A 14 21.08 -5.36 3.09
N ALA A 15 21.84 -4.37 2.63
CA ALA A 15 21.56 -2.96 2.89
C ALA A 15 20.21 -2.52 2.30
N MET A 16 19.93 -2.86 1.03
CA MET A 16 18.66 -2.55 0.37
C MET A 16 17.47 -3.23 1.07
N CYS A 17 17.61 -4.50 1.41
CA CYS A 17 16.56 -5.27 2.07
C CYS A 17 16.32 -4.81 3.51
N GLY A 18 17.38 -4.46 4.25
CA GLY A 18 17.29 -3.85 5.57
C GLY A 18 16.56 -2.51 5.58
N ALA A 19 16.67 -1.74 4.49
CA ALA A 19 15.91 -0.50 4.29
C ALA A 19 14.46 -0.72 3.80
N GLY A 20 14.07 -1.96 3.50
CA GLY A 20 12.70 -2.35 3.19
C GLY A 20 12.43 -2.74 1.74
N ALA A 21 13.48 -3.03 0.95
CA ALA A 21 13.34 -3.65 -0.36
C ALA A 21 13.08 -5.16 -0.27
N GLY A 22 12.65 -5.77 -1.38
CA GLY A 22 12.61 -7.22 -1.55
C GLY A 22 11.54 -7.94 -0.75
N HIS A 23 10.42 -7.30 -0.43
CA HIS A 23 9.29 -7.95 0.24
C HIS A 23 8.22 -8.35 -0.77
N ILE A 24 7.91 -9.64 -0.88
CA ILE A 24 6.83 -10.20 -1.71
C ILE A 24 6.01 -11.17 -0.85
N GLY A 25 4.81 -10.77 -0.44
CA GLY A 25 3.99 -11.55 0.48
C GLY A 25 4.71 -11.80 1.81
N ALA A 26 4.88 -13.06 2.18
CA ALA A 26 5.59 -13.49 3.39
C ALA A 26 7.11 -13.71 3.17
N TYR A 27 7.64 -13.39 2.00
CA TYR A 27 9.07 -13.52 1.68
C TYR A 27 9.79 -12.18 1.77
N SER A 28 11.02 -12.21 2.27
CA SER A 28 11.95 -11.06 2.27
C SER A 28 13.18 -11.38 1.44
N HIS A 29 14.00 -10.37 1.16
CA HIS A 29 15.24 -10.49 0.36
C HIS A 29 15.00 -11.04 -1.06
N CYS A 30 13.79 -10.81 -1.61
CA CYS A 30 13.48 -11.21 -2.98
C CYS A 30 14.25 -10.32 -3.95
N THR A 31 15.30 -10.87 -4.53
CA THR A 31 16.15 -10.21 -5.51
C THR A 31 16.41 -11.12 -6.69
N PHE A 32 16.74 -10.56 -7.82
CA PHE A 32 17.24 -11.28 -8.97
C PHE A 32 18.60 -10.70 -9.38
N GLY A 33 19.59 -11.54 -9.62
CA GLY A 33 20.93 -11.15 -10.07
C GLY A 33 21.26 -11.77 -11.42
N ALA A 34 21.75 -10.97 -12.35
CA ALA A 34 22.25 -11.42 -13.64
C ALA A 34 23.70 -10.92 -13.83
N ALA A 35 24.62 -11.83 -14.15
CA ALA A 35 26.00 -11.48 -14.44
C ALA A 35 26.12 -10.74 -15.78
N GLY A 36 26.97 -9.75 -15.82
CA GLY A 36 27.24 -8.94 -17.01
C GLY A 36 28.60 -8.26 -16.94
N LYS A 37 28.85 -7.38 -17.91
CA LYS A 37 30.04 -6.54 -17.96
C LYS A 37 29.61 -5.08 -18.06
N GLY A 38 30.05 -4.26 -17.08
CA GLY A 38 29.95 -2.81 -17.14
C GLY A 38 31.20 -2.22 -17.79
N THR A 39 31.05 -1.07 -18.44
CA THR A 39 32.18 -0.30 -18.97
C THR A 39 32.08 1.14 -18.50
N PHE A 40 33.24 1.72 -18.13
CA PHE A 40 33.32 3.11 -17.68
C PHE A 40 34.70 3.67 -17.96
N LEU A 41 34.77 4.99 -18.09
CA LEU A 41 36.01 5.72 -18.27
C LEU A 41 36.16 6.71 -17.12
N PRO A 42 37.03 6.42 -16.12
CA PRO A 42 37.32 7.37 -15.05
C PRO A 42 37.96 8.65 -15.60
N LEU A 43 37.37 9.79 -15.30
CA LEU A 43 37.87 11.10 -15.73
C LEU A 43 38.81 11.70 -14.66
N GLU A 44 39.46 12.82 -15.00
CA GLU A 44 40.30 13.57 -14.07
C GLU A 44 39.48 13.98 -12.82
N GLY A 45 40.06 13.77 -11.63
CA GLY A 45 39.41 14.09 -10.35
C GLY A 45 38.61 12.96 -9.72
N THR A 46 38.43 11.81 -10.39
CA THR A 46 37.79 10.62 -9.80
C THR A 46 38.79 9.78 -9.00
N ASN A 47 38.26 8.98 -8.06
CA ASN A 47 39.02 7.96 -7.33
C ASN A 47 38.36 6.60 -7.54
N PRO A 48 38.55 5.96 -8.70
CA PRO A 48 37.82 4.74 -9.05
C PRO A 48 38.18 3.58 -8.13
N PHE A 49 37.19 2.82 -7.70
CA PHE A 49 37.38 1.57 -6.97
C PHE A 49 38.10 0.50 -7.82
N LEU A 50 37.85 0.48 -9.12
CA LEU A 50 38.50 -0.39 -10.11
C LEU A 50 39.03 0.46 -11.24
N GLY A 51 40.20 0.08 -11.81
CA GLY A 51 40.78 0.69 -12.99
C GLY A 51 41.55 1.98 -12.72
N GLU A 52 41.92 2.68 -13.79
CA GLU A 52 42.79 3.87 -13.78
C GLU A 52 42.14 5.02 -14.54
N GLN A 53 42.44 6.27 -14.11
CA GLN A 53 41.98 7.47 -14.81
C GLN A 53 42.46 7.51 -16.25
N GLY A 54 41.57 7.95 -17.15
CA GLY A 54 41.88 8.14 -18.59
C GLY A 54 41.87 6.84 -19.41
N ARG A 55 41.60 5.70 -18.82
CA ARG A 55 41.50 4.40 -19.47
C ARG A 55 40.08 3.87 -19.46
N LEU A 56 39.60 3.38 -20.62
CA LEU A 56 38.32 2.65 -20.68
C LEU A 56 38.46 1.31 -19.99
N GLU A 57 37.70 1.13 -18.92
CA GLU A 57 37.71 -0.07 -18.10
C GLU A 57 36.51 -0.95 -18.35
N THR A 58 36.64 -2.25 -18.04
CA THR A 58 35.56 -3.22 -18.08
C THR A 58 35.56 -3.99 -16.77
N ALA A 59 34.42 -3.98 -16.09
CA ALA A 59 34.22 -4.69 -14.82
C ALA A 59 33.22 -5.83 -14.98
N ASP A 60 33.47 -6.95 -14.29
CA ASP A 60 32.48 -8.00 -14.11
C ASP A 60 31.50 -7.56 -13.01
N GLU A 61 30.22 -7.45 -13.37
CA GLU A 61 29.17 -6.91 -12.50
C GLU A 61 27.96 -7.83 -12.45
N ILE A 62 27.25 -7.74 -11.35
CA ILE A 62 25.91 -8.31 -11.19
C ILE A 62 24.88 -7.20 -11.32
N ARG A 63 24.00 -7.30 -12.31
CA ARG A 63 22.77 -6.52 -12.36
C ARG A 63 21.82 -7.07 -11.32
N LEU A 64 21.69 -6.38 -10.19
CA LEU A 64 20.85 -6.76 -9.06
C LEU A 64 19.53 -6.02 -9.14
N GLU A 65 18.43 -6.76 -9.17
CA GLU A 65 17.06 -6.23 -9.24
C GLU A 65 16.26 -6.58 -8.00
N THR A 66 15.42 -5.67 -7.56
CA THR A 66 14.49 -5.92 -6.44
C THR A 66 13.27 -5.02 -6.56
N ILE A 67 12.21 -5.37 -5.81
CA ILE A 67 11.00 -4.56 -5.68
C ILE A 67 11.05 -3.70 -4.42
N VAL A 68 10.52 -2.47 -4.51
CA VAL A 68 10.52 -1.50 -3.40
C VAL A 68 9.17 -0.79 -3.36
N PRO A 69 8.50 -0.65 -2.21
CA PRO A 69 7.36 0.23 -2.06
C PRO A 69 7.75 1.69 -2.37
N ALA A 70 6.88 2.41 -3.07
CA ALA A 70 7.19 3.77 -3.55
C ALA A 70 7.66 4.72 -2.43
N GLU A 71 7.04 4.64 -1.25
CA GLU A 71 7.38 5.46 -0.09
C GLU A 71 8.74 5.13 0.54
N LYS A 72 9.33 3.98 0.21
CA LYS A 72 10.64 3.54 0.73
C LYS A 72 11.80 3.72 -0.26
N VAL A 73 11.52 4.13 -1.50
CA VAL A 73 12.53 4.24 -2.55
C VAL A 73 13.72 5.09 -2.12
N HIS A 74 13.48 6.26 -1.54
CA HIS A 74 14.56 7.15 -1.10
C HIS A 74 15.47 6.48 -0.04
N ALA A 75 14.89 5.87 0.99
CA ALA A 75 15.66 5.21 2.05
C ALA A 75 16.47 4.03 1.52
N VAL A 76 15.88 3.23 0.61
CA VAL A 76 16.56 2.09 -0.02
C VAL A 76 17.72 2.54 -0.91
N VAL A 77 17.55 3.61 -1.70
CA VAL A 77 18.62 4.17 -2.53
C VAL A 77 19.76 4.68 -1.66
N GLN A 78 19.49 5.39 -0.57
CA GLN A 78 20.54 5.86 0.34
C GLN A 78 21.31 4.69 0.99
N ALA A 79 20.61 3.65 1.43
CA ALA A 79 21.25 2.46 2.00
C ALA A 79 22.09 1.69 0.95
N MET A 80 21.59 1.60 -0.28
CA MET A 80 22.30 1.02 -1.42
C MET A 80 23.60 1.76 -1.73
N LEU A 81 23.54 3.10 -1.85
CA LEU A 81 24.71 3.94 -2.15
C LEU A 81 25.76 3.86 -1.04
N ALA A 82 25.34 3.81 0.23
CA ALA A 82 26.25 3.68 1.36
C ALA A 82 26.98 2.33 1.42
N ALA A 83 26.38 1.26 0.90
CA ALA A 83 26.94 -0.07 0.87
C ALA A 83 27.71 -0.38 -0.43
N HIS A 84 27.53 0.44 -1.46
CA HIS A 84 28.14 0.23 -2.76
C HIS A 84 29.64 0.61 -2.72
N PRO A 85 30.55 -0.23 -3.31
CA PRO A 85 31.98 0.06 -3.28
C PRO A 85 32.41 1.20 -4.22
N TYR A 86 31.58 1.53 -5.25
CA TYR A 86 31.88 2.62 -6.16
C TYR A 86 31.53 3.98 -5.55
N GLU A 87 32.34 4.99 -5.82
CA GLU A 87 32.01 6.38 -5.45
C GLU A 87 30.78 6.91 -6.17
N GLU A 88 30.54 6.46 -7.42
CA GLU A 88 29.35 6.74 -8.21
C GLU A 88 28.75 5.43 -8.69
N ALA A 89 27.71 4.96 -8.02
CA ALA A 89 27.03 3.73 -8.39
C ALA A 89 26.01 3.97 -9.51
N ALA A 90 26.02 3.13 -10.54
CA ALA A 90 24.98 3.12 -11.56
C ALA A 90 23.74 2.37 -11.06
N TYR A 91 22.57 3.00 -11.11
CA TYR A 91 21.30 2.38 -10.76
C TYR A 91 20.14 3.00 -11.53
N ASP A 92 19.04 2.24 -11.64
CA ASP A 92 17.82 2.66 -12.29
C ASP A 92 16.60 2.40 -11.40
N ILE A 93 15.60 3.28 -11.49
CA ILE A 93 14.31 3.13 -10.82
C ILE A 93 13.23 3.05 -11.88
N TYR A 94 12.54 1.92 -11.96
CA TYR A 94 11.43 1.70 -12.88
C TYR A 94 10.11 1.61 -12.10
N PRO A 95 9.11 2.45 -12.41
CA PRO A 95 7.77 2.23 -11.90
C PRO A 95 7.20 0.94 -12.47
N VAL A 96 6.63 0.11 -11.61
CA VAL A 96 6.00 -1.15 -12.00
C VAL A 96 4.49 -1.10 -11.72
N GLU A 97 3.69 -1.75 -12.56
CA GLU A 97 2.23 -1.78 -12.44
C GLU A 97 1.72 -2.72 -11.31
N GLN A 98 2.62 -3.38 -10.60
CA GLN A 98 2.24 -4.23 -9.48
C GLN A 98 1.57 -3.39 -8.40
N THR A 99 0.30 -3.71 -8.12
CA THR A 99 -0.39 -3.08 -7.00
C THR A 99 0.19 -3.59 -5.69
N GLY A 100 0.78 -2.68 -4.91
CA GLY A 100 1.18 -2.94 -3.53
C GLY A 100 -0.01 -3.27 -2.63
N LYS A 101 0.21 -3.31 -1.32
CA LYS A 101 -0.88 -3.46 -0.34
C LYS A 101 -1.92 -2.37 -0.58
N LYS A 102 -3.15 -2.80 -0.89
CA LYS A 102 -4.26 -1.87 -1.06
C LYS A 102 -4.65 -1.30 0.30
N GLU A 103 -4.37 -0.05 0.51
CA GLU A 103 -4.83 0.73 1.66
C GLU A 103 -5.94 1.67 1.21
N GLY A 104 -6.93 1.83 2.06
CA GLY A 104 -8.07 2.72 1.81
C GLY A 104 -8.62 3.21 3.15
N ILE A 105 -9.29 4.35 3.13
CA ILE A 105 -9.92 4.95 4.32
C ILE A 105 -11.13 4.15 4.81
N GLY A 106 -11.80 3.40 3.91
CA GLY A 106 -12.91 2.51 4.26
C GLY A 106 -12.50 1.04 4.35
N ARG A 107 -13.38 0.24 4.91
CA ARG A 107 -13.26 -1.22 4.98
C ARG A 107 -14.56 -1.88 4.54
N ILE A 108 -14.46 -3.11 4.03
CA ILE A 108 -15.61 -3.97 3.74
C ILE A 108 -15.38 -5.28 4.48
N GLY A 109 -16.42 -5.75 5.14
CA GLY A 109 -16.43 -7.02 5.86
C GLY A 109 -17.73 -7.78 5.65
N GLU A 110 -17.75 -9.04 6.05
CA GLU A 110 -18.95 -9.87 6.02
C GLU A 110 -19.29 -10.34 7.43
N LEU A 111 -20.58 -10.31 7.74
CA LEU A 111 -21.12 -10.91 8.97
C LEU A 111 -21.11 -12.44 8.81
N PRO A 112 -20.94 -13.20 9.90
CA PRO A 112 -20.98 -14.67 9.83
C PRO A 112 -22.28 -15.21 9.20
N GLN A 113 -23.40 -14.52 9.47
CA GLN A 113 -24.71 -14.81 8.88
C GLN A 113 -25.46 -13.52 8.59
N ALA A 114 -26.39 -13.56 7.64
CA ALA A 114 -27.27 -12.43 7.37
C ALA A 114 -28.20 -12.19 8.56
N ILE A 115 -28.34 -10.93 8.98
CA ILE A 115 -29.27 -10.50 10.04
C ILE A 115 -30.06 -9.28 9.57
N PRO A 116 -31.27 -9.02 10.11
CA PRO A 116 -32.01 -7.80 9.83
C PRO A 116 -31.18 -6.55 10.15
N PHE A 117 -31.28 -5.52 9.35
CA PHE A 117 -30.52 -4.27 9.53
C PHE A 117 -30.75 -3.63 10.89
N ARG A 118 -32.01 -3.66 11.41
CA ARG A 118 -32.33 -3.17 12.76
C ARG A 118 -31.57 -3.92 13.85
N ASP A 119 -31.34 -5.23 13.70
CA ASP A 119 -30.65 -6.04 14.69
C ASP A 119 -29.14 -5.79 14.66
N PHE A 120 -28.59 -5.56 13.48
CA PHE A 120 -27.23 -5.06 13.30
C PHE A 120 -27.06 -3.69 13.98
N ALA A 121 -27.99 -2.76 13.77
CA ALA A 121 -27.97 -1.45 14.40
C ALA A 121 -28.00 -1.50 15.94
N LYS A 122 -28.77 -2.45 16.52
CA LYS A 122 -28.77 -2.70 17.96
C LYS A 122 -27.39 -3.14 18.45
N GLN A 123 -26.76 -4.09 17.73
CA GLN A 123 -25.41 -4.54 18.07
C GLN A 123 -24.39 -3.42 17.98
N LEU A 124 -24.47 -2.55 16.95
CA LEU A 124 -23.62 -1.37 16.83
C LEU A 124 -23.80 -0.40 18.00
N LYS A 125 -25.05 -0.09 18.31
CA LYS A 125 -25.41 0.78 19.44
C LYS A 125 -24.77 0.30 20.75
N GLU A 126 -24.92 -0.98 21.05
CA GLU A 126 -24.36 -1.58 22.26
C GLU A 126 -22.83 -1.56 22.25
N ARG A 127 -22.19 -1.96 21.14
CA ARG A 127 -20.73 -2.03 21.02
C ARG A 127 -20.05 -0.67 21.07
N LEU A 128 -20.70 0.37 20.53
CA LEU A 128 -20.18 1.74 20.50
C LEU A 128 -20.63 2.57 21.71
N GLY A 129 -21.46 2.01 22.62
CA GLY A 129 -21.94 2.72 23.81
C GLY A 129 -22.83 3.92 23.48
N LEU A 130 -23.61 3.85 22.38
CA LEU A 130 -24.43 4.97 21.90
C LEU A 130 -25.83 4.94 22.49
N ASP A 131 -26.40 6.11 22.78
CA ASP A 131 -27.79 6.25 23.18
C ASP A 131 -28.75 6.13 22.00
N ALA A 132 -28.32 6.53 20.80
CA ALA A 132 -29.12 6.48 19.59
C ALA A 132 -28.24 6.30 18.34
N ILE A 133 -28.80 5.67 17.29
CA ILE A 133 -28.23 5.58 15.94
C ILE A 133 -29.31 6.02 14.96
N ARG A 134 -28.94 6.81 13.94
CA ARG A 134 -29.83 7.12 12.82
C ARG A 134 -29.73 6.04 11.76
N LEU A 135 -30.87 5.56 11.28
CA LEU A 135 -30.94 4.53 10.24
C LEU A 135 -31.60 5.07 8.99
N VAL A 136 -31.06 4.71 7.83
CA VAL A 136 -31.56 5.01 6.50
C VAL A 136 -31.82 3.70 5.79
N GLY A 137 -33.05 3.51 5.27
CA GLY A 137 -33.47 2.31 4.58
C GLY A 137 -34.38 1.41 5.42
N ASP A 138 -34.66 0.20 4.89
CA ASP A 138 -35.56 -0.77 5.53
C ASP A 138 -34.84 -1.52 6.65
N GLY A 139 -35.37 -1.41 7.86
CA GLY A 139 -34.84 -2.10 9.05
C GLY A 139 -34.96 -3.64 8.99
N GLU A 140 -35.85 -4.17 8.16
CA GLU A 140 -36.03 -5.62 7.97
C GLU A 140 -35.10 -6.19 6.88
N LYS A 141 -34.44 -5.33 6.09
CA LYS A 141 -33.53 -5.78 5.06
C LYS A 141 -32.45 -6.69 5.65
N PRO A 142 -32.27 -7.92 5.12
CA PRO A 142 -31.17 -8.77 5.54
C PRO A 142 -29.84 -8.18 5.06
N ILE A 143 -28.89 -8.07 5.97
CA ILE A 143 -27.54 -7.60 5.65
C ILE A 143 -26.52 -8.66 6.03
N LYS A 144 -25.53 -8.85 5.16
CA LYS A 144 -24.37 -9.71 5.39
C LYS A 144 -23.07 -8.99 5.07
N ARG A 145 -23.02 -8.25 3.97
CA ARG A 145 -21.83 -7.53 3.53
C ARG A 145 -21.95 -6.06 3.92
N VAL A 146 -21.02 -5.58 4.73
CA VAL A 146 -21.06 -4.24 5.31
C VAL A 146 -19.80 -3.47 4.91
N GLY A 147 -20.02 -2.27 4.36
CA GLY A 147 -18.97 -1.28 4.17
C GLY A 147 -18.92 -0.32 5.35
N LEU A 148 -17.75 0.24 5.66
CA LEU A 148 -17.63 1.29 6.66
C LEU A 148 -16.54 2.30 6.31
N CYS A 149 -16.76 3.54 6.72
CA CYS A 149 -15.75 4.59 6.81
C CYS A 149 -16.05 5.43 8.05
N THR A 150 -15.07 5.59 8.92
CA THR A 150 -15.18 6.41 10.13
C THR A 150 -15.34 7.88 9.76
N GLY A 151 -15.93 8.68 10.63
CA GLY A 151 -16.21 10.09 10.37
C GLY A 151 -17.20 10.31 9.21
N ALA A 152 -17.09 11.44 8.55
CA ALA A 152 -17.97 11.86 7.44
C ALA A 152 -17.58 11.17 6.11
N GLY A 153 -17.84 9.89 5.97
CA GLY A 153 -17.52 9.09 4.79
C GLY A 153 -18.68 8.88 3.81
N VAL A 154 -19.68 9.76 3.79
CA VAL A 154 -20.90 9.58 2.99
C VAL A 154 -20.66 9.55 1.48
N GLU A 155 -19.60 10.17 0.99
CA GLU A 155 -19.19 10.13 -0.41
C GLU A 155 -18.92 8.71 -0.94
N PHE A 156 -18.59 7.76 -0.04
CA PHE A 156 -18.31 6.37 -0.40
C PHE A 156 -19.55 5.45 -0.38
N VAL A 157 -20.73 5.95 -0.05
CA VAL A 157 -21.98 5.17 -0.07
C VAL A 157 -22.20 4.51 -1.44
N SER A 158 -22.06 5.30 -2.52
CA SER A 158 -22.23 4.77 -3.88
C SER A 158 -21.17 3.73 -4.25
N LEU A 159 -19.94 3.90 -3.77
CA LEU A 159 -18.88 2.92 -3.96
C LEU A 159 -19.15 1.63 -3.18
N ALA A 160 -19.66 1.74 -1.95
CA ALA A 160 -20.06 0.59 -1.14
C ALA A 160 -21.20 -0.19 -1.82
N ALA A 161 -22.22 0.51 -2.34
CA ALA A 161 -23.30 -0.10 -3.12
C ALA A 161 -22.77 -0.81 -4.37
N ALA A 162 -21.91 -0.17 -5.16
CA ALA A 162 -21.27 -0.76 -6.34
C ALA A 162 -20.38 -1.97 -6.02
N LYS A 163 -19.86 -2.05 -4.80
CA LYS A 163 -19.12 -3.22 -4.30
C LYS A 163 -20.00 -4.30 -3.69
N GLY A 164 -21.34 -4.17 -3.81
CA GLY A 164 -22.31 -5.16 -3.34
C GLY A 164 -22.46 -5.18 -1.82
N CYS A 165 -22.21 -4.06 -1.12
CA CYS A 165 -22.53 -3.96 0.29
C CYS A 165 -24.06 -3.84 0.50
N ASP A 166 -24.59 -4.59 1.46
CA ASP A 166 -25.99 -4.52 1.87
C ASP A 166 -26.24 -3.31 2.76
N ALA A 167 -25.25 -2.98 3.58
CA ALA A 167 -25.29 -1.83 4.47
C ALA A 167 -23.94 -1.08 4.48
N TYR A 168 -24.01 0.20 4.88
CA TYR A 168 -22.87 1.08 5.02
C TYR A 168 -22.91 1.81 6.37
N LEU A 169 -21.77 1.89 7.05
CA LEU A 169 -21.60 2.53 8.34
C LEU A 169 -20.76 3.80 8.16
N THR A 170 -21.25 4.94 8.62
CA THR A 170 -20.56 6.24 8.54
C THR A 170 -21.19 7.24 9.53
N ALA A 171 -20.87 8.51 9.39
CA ALA A 171 -21.45 9.61 10.19
C ALA A 171 -21.85 10.80 9.31
N ASP A 172 -22.54 11.76 9.93
CA ASP A 172 -22.90 13.07 9.37
C ASP A 172 -23.73 13.03 8.08
N ILE A 173 -24.66 12.07 7.98
CA ILE A 173 -25.51 11.90 6.79
C ILE A 173 -26.55 13.03 6.72
N LYS A 174 -26.58 13.72 5.58
CA LYS A 174 -27.59 14.73 5.27
C LYS A 174 -28.79 14.11 4.53
N TYR A 175 -29.90 14.85 4.49
CA TYR A 175 -31.14 14.38 3.91
C TYR A 175 -31.02 13.86 2.47
N HIS A 176 -30.39 14.61 1.58
CA HIS A 176 -30.25 14.22 0.18
C HIS A 176 -29.33 12.99 -0.03
N GLU A 177 -28.36 12.83 0.85
CA GLU A 177 -27.47 11.68 0.85
C GLU A 177 -28.19 10.41 1.32
N ALA A 178 -29.06 10.56 2.34
CA ALA A 178 -29.93 9.50 2.81
C ALA A 178 -30.92 9.06 1.69
N GLN A 179 -31.53 10.00 0.99
CA GLN A 179 -32.42 9.72 -0.15
C GLN A 179 -31.69 8.94 -1.25
N LYS A 180 -30.48 9.39 -1.63
CA LYS A 180 -29.66 8.71 -2.62
C LYS A 180 -29.29 7.28 -2.22
N ALA A 181 -29.01 7.05 -0.93
CA ALA A 181 -28.71 5.71 -0.42
C ALA A 181 -29.93 4.77 -0.58
N VAL A 182 -31.13 5.26 -0.27
CA VAL A 182 -32.38 4.52 -0.46
C VAL A 182 -32.60 4.17 -1.94
N GLU A 183 -32.40 5.14 -2.85
CA GLU A 183 -32.50 4.94 -4.29
C GLU A 183 -31.49 3.87 -4.81
N GLN A 184 -30.30 3.82 -4.22
CA GLN A 184 -29.29 2.81 -4.53
C GLN A 184 -29.52 1.45 -3.86
N GLY A 185 -30.55 1.35 -3.03
CA GLY A 185 -30.91 0.13 -2.33
C GLY A 185 -29.92 -0.29 -1.24
N ILE A 186 -29.05 0.60 -0.75
CA ILE A 186 -28.13 0.33 0.35
C ILE A 186 -28.67 0.90 1.65
N ALA A 187 -28.65 0.10 2.73
CA ALA A 187 -28.99 0.58 4.07
C ALA A 187 -27.81 1.36 4.67
N VAL A 188 -28.07 2.45 5.40
CA VAL A 188 -26.98 3.22 6.02
C VAL A 188 -27.25 3.46 7.51
N ALA A 189 -26.24 3.22 8.34
CA ALA A 189 -26.23 3.52 9.76
C ALA A 189 -25.29 4.70 10.03
N ASP A 190 -25.86 5.79 10.57
CA ASP A 190 -25.11 6.96 11.04
C ASP A 190 -24.86 6.80 12.54
N VAL A 191 -23.63 6.53 12.90
CA VAL A 191 -23.18 6.23 14.27
C VAL A 191 -22.55 7.43 14.97
N THR A 192 -22.69 8.61 14.44
CA THR A 192 -22.03 9.86 14.85
C THR A 192 -20.51 9.88 14.59
N HIS A 193 -20.00 11.08 14.35
CA HIS A 193 -18.58 11.29 14.05
C HIS A 193 -17.69 10.81 15.21
N TYR A 194 -17.93 11.37 16.39
CA TYR A 194 -17.14 11.08 17.59
C TYR A 194 -17.08 9.58 17.96
N ALA A 195 -18.18 8.85 17.78
CA ALA A 195 -18.21 7.43 18.17
C ALA A 195 -17.57 6.51 17.11
N SER A 196 -17.35 6.99 15.90
CA SER A 196 -16.73 6.21 14.82
C SER A 196 -15.22 6.42 14.72
N GLU A 197 -14.67 7.46 15.33
CA GLU A 197 -13.24 7.81 15.39
C GLU A 197 -12.65 7.56 16.79
#